data_13dfb95ca0a31d460f8d32a8904a6805
#
_entry.id   13dfb95ca0a31d460f8d32a8904a6805
#
_cell.length_a   1.000
_cell.length_b   1.000
_cell.length_c   1.000
_cell.angle_alpha   90.00
_cell.angle_beta   90.00
_cell.angle_gamma   90.00
#
_symmetry.space_group_name_H-M   'P 1'
#
loop_
_entity.id
_entity.type
_entity.pdbx_description
1 polymer ?
#
loop_
_entity_poly.entity_id
_entity_poly.type
_entity_poly.pdbx_seq_one_letter_code
_entity_poly.pdbx_strand_id
1 'polypeptide(L)'
;VCSSDLGHFIGRSISGIGININQNEFHSDAPNPVSLKQITGQEHDRYEILSHILKRVQIYYNGLQTEDSGTYTAEITARYARSLFRRRGFHPYEDAGGKFSARLLRVEQDGRFVLEDENGKEREYLFKEVQYII
;
A
#
# COMPACT_ATOMS: atom_id res chain seq x y z
N VAL A 1 9.42 7.45 -0.98
CA VAL A 1 10.36 6.48 -1.57
C VAL A 1 11.26 7.24 -2.53
N CYS A 2 12.55 7.32 -2.24
CA CYS A 2 13.55 7.82 -3.18
C CYS A 2 14.31 6.62 -3.74
N SER A 3 14.18 6.34 -5.02
CA SER A 3 15.02 5.37 -5.72
C SER A 3 16.07 6.12 -6.55
N SER A 4 17.33 5.76 -6.45
CA SER A 4 18.36 6.16 -7.39
C SER A 4 18.59 5.00 -8.35
N ASP A 5 18.18 5.20 -9.59
CA ASP A 5 18.30 4.21 -10.65
C ASP A 5 19.71 4.29 -11.28
N LEU A 6 20.45 3.21 -11.18
CA LEU A 6 21.67 2.97 -11.95
C LEU A 6 21.46 1.70 -12.79
N GLY A 7 20.77 1.85 -13.92
CA GLY A 7 20.43 0.74 -14.80
C GLY A 7 19.20 -0.05 -14.32
N HIS A 8 19.15 -1.36 -14.62
CA HIS A 8 18.01 -2.24 -14.29
C HIS A 8 17.96 -2.69 -12.82
N PHE A 9 18.79 -2.16 -11.93
CA PHE A 9 18.88 -2.58 -10.53
C PHE A 9 18.65 -1.41 -9.57
N ILE A 10 17.83 -1.62 -8.55
CA ILE A 10 17.66 -0.66 -7.44
C ILE A 10 18.87 -0.78 -6.52
N GLY A 11 19.78 0.20 -6.57
CA GLY A 11 20.97 0.21 -5.73
C GLY A 11 20.70 0.56 -4.26
N ARG A 12 19.66 1.36 -3.98
CA ARG A 12 19.25 1.77 -2.62
C ARG A 12 17.76 2.05 -2.58
N SER A 13 17.13 1.68 -1.46
CA SER A 13 15.73 2.04 -1.17
C SER A 13 15.61 2.56 0.25
N ILE A 14 14.94 3.69 0.43
CA ILE A 14 14.60 4.24 1.74
C ILE A 14 13.07 4.28 1.83
N SER A 15 12.52 3.59 2.84
CA SER A 15 11.09 3.55 3.08
C SER A 15 10.75 4.06 4.47
N GLY A 16 9.75 4.94 4.56
CA GLY A 16 9.17 5.37 5.83
C GLY A 16 7.83 4.66 6.08
N ILE A 17 7.63 4.18 7.29
CA ILE A 17 6.39 3.53 7.72
C ILE A 17 5.85 4.27 8.94
N GLY A 18 4.63 4.83 8.85
CA GLY A 18 3.90 5.42 9.96
C GLY A 18 2.74 4.53 10.40
N ILE A 19 2.68 4.19 11.68
CA ILE A 19 1.59 3.38 12.25
C ILE A 19 1.11 4.04 13.54
N ASN A 20 -0.20 4.26 13.64
CA ASN A 20 -0.83 4.70 14.88
C ASN A 20 -1.04 3.48 15.77
N ILE A 21 -0.32 3.40 16.88
CA ILE A 21 -0.33 2.21 17.75
C ILE A 21 -1.22 2.43 18.98
N ASN A 22 -0.85 3.34 19.87
CA ASN A 22 -1.52 3.50 21.17
C ASN A 22 -2.26 4.84 21.35
N GLN A 23 -2.38 5.65 20.29
CA GLN A 23 -3.08 6.92 20.35
C GLN A 23 -4.58 6.71 20.61
N ASN A 24 -5.13 7.50 21.51
CA ASN A 24 -6.58 7.56 21.75
C ASN A 24 -7.22 8.72 20.97
N GLU A 25 -6.46 9.80 20.75
CA GLU A 25 -6.90 11.02 20.08
C GLU A 25 -5.94 11.39 18.95
N PHE A 26 -6.48 12.03 17.93
CA PHE A 26 -5.74 12.47 16.75
C PHE A 26 -6.00 13.97 16.54
N HIS A 27 -4.93 14.71 16.28
CA HIS A 27 -4.97 16.16 16.04
C HIS A 27 -4.51 16.45 14.59
N SER A 28 -5.10 15.75 13.63
CA SER A 28 -4.78 15.90 12.21
C SER A 28 -6.06 15.98 11.38
N ASP A 29 -5.95 16.54 10.18
CA ASP A 29 -7.04 16.65 9.21
C ASP A 29 -7.33 15.30 8.49
N ALA A 30 -6.73 14.20 8.93
CA ALA A 30 -7.00 12.88 8.37
C ALA A 30 -8.48 12.50 8.61
N PRO A 31 -9.22 12.08 7.58
CA PRO A 31 -10.68 11.91 7.71
C PRO A 31 -11.10 10.78 8.66
N ASN A 32 -10.29 9.75 8.82
CA ASN A 32 -10.61 8.56 9.62
C ASN A 32 -9.37 7.98 10.31
N PRO A 33 -8.66 8.74 11.15
CA PRO A 33 -7.49 8.20 11.83
C PRO A 33 -7.93 7.17 12.87
N VAL A 34 -7.22 6.05 12.92
CA VAL A 34 -7.45 4.99 13.90
C VAL A 34 -6.14 4.42 14.38
N SER A 35 -6.06 4.01 15.64
CA SER A 35 -4.92 3.32 16.21
C SER A 35 -5.19 1.83 16.40
N LEU A 36 -4.13 1.05 16.51
CA LEU A 36 -4.22 -0.37 16.81
C LEU A 36 -4.93 -0.61 18.16
N LYS A 37 -4.65 0.23 19.17
CA LYS A 37 -5.34 0.21 20.46
C LYS A 37 -6.86 0.39 20.32
N GLN A 38 -7.31 1.31 19.50
CA GLN A 38 -8.76 1.53 19.28
C GLN A 38 -9.43 0.33 18.59
N ILE A 39 -8.69 -0.37 17.71
CA ILE A 39 -9.22 -1.57 17.03
C ILE A 39 -9.26 -2.78 17.95
N THR A 40 -8.21 -2.99 18.75
CA THR A 40 -8.04 -4.21 19.57
C THR A 40 -8.54 -4.08 21.00
N GLY A 41 -8.72 -2.83 21.47
CA GLY A 41 -9.11 -2.54 22.85
C GLY A 41 -7.98 -2.65 23.88
N GLN A 42 -6.72 -2.84 23.46
CA GLN A 42 -5.58 -3.03 24.37
C GLN A 42 -4.34 -2.26 23.91
N GLU A 43 -3.46 -1.94 24.84
CA GLU A 43 -2.16 -1.36 24.53
C GLU A 43 -1.20 -2.41 23.96
N HIS A 44 -0.35 -1.92 23.05
CA HIS A 44 0.64 -2.73 22.38
C HIS A 44 2.05 -2.20 22.61
N ASP A 45 3.01 -3.10 22.78
CA ASP A 45 4.42 -2.74 22.83
C ASP A 45 4.90 -2.33 21.43
N ARG A 46 5.32 -1.07 21.30
CA ARG A 46 5.82 -0.52 20.05
C ARG A 46 7.09 -1.18 19.55
N TYR A 47 7.95 -1.62 20.46
CA TYR A 47 9.20 -2.30 20.11
C TYR A 47 8.96 -3.73 19.61
N GLU A 48 7.98 -4.41 20.18
CA GLU A 48 7.56 -5.72 19.69
C GLU A 48 7.00 -5.62 18.26
N ILE A 49 6.11 -4.66 18.01
CA ILE A 49 5.56 -4.42 16.66
C ILE A 49 6.68 -4.08 15.68
N LEU A 50 7.58 -3.16 16.02
CA LEU A 50 8.73 -2.80 15.20
C LEU A 50 9.60 -4.03 14.89
N SER A 51 9.91 -4.84 15.88
CA SER A 51 10.69 -6.06 15.72
C SER A 51 10.03 -7.04 14.76
N HIS A 52 8.72 -7.22 14.83
CA HIS A 52 7.96 -8.06 13.91
C HIS A 52 7.99 -7.53 12.47
N ILE A 53 7.83 -6.23 12.29
CA ILE A 53 7.92 -5.60 10.97
C ILE A 53 9.31 -5.80 10.37
N LEU A 54 10.37 -5.49 11.12
CA LEU A 54 11.74 -5.62 10.64
C LEU A 54 12.10 -7.06 10.27
N LYS A 55 11.69 -8.03 11.10
CA LYS A 55 11.87 -9.46 10.79
C LYS A 55 11.18 -9.85 9.49
N ARG A 56 9.96 -9.38 9.26
CA ARG A 56 9.24 -9.66 8.00
C ARG A 56 9.90 -9.03 6.79
N VAL A 57 10.31 -7.77 6.89
CA VAL A 57 11.08 -7.08 5.84
C VAL A 57 12.35 -7.87 5.51
N GLN A 58 13.10 -8.30 6.53
CA GLN A 58 14.33 -9.05 6.33
C GLN A 58 14.10 -10.42 5.67
N ILE A 59 13.05 -11.13 6.04
CA ILE A 59 12.70 -12.43 5.42
C ILE A 59 12.44 -12.23 3.92
N TYR A 60 11.61 -11.27 3.55
CA TYR A 60 11.30 -11.00 2.15
C TYR A 60 12.52 -10.47 1.39
N TYR A 61 13.27 -9.55 1.99
CA TYR A 61 14.49 -9.03 1.38
C TYR A 61 15.50 -10.15 1.09
N ASN A 62 15.76 -11.02 2.07
CA ASN A 62 16.65 -12.15 1.89
C ASN A 62 16.13 -13.11 0.81
N GLY A 63 14.84 -13.41 0.80
CA GLY A 63 14.23 -14.26 -0.21
C GLY A 63 14.38 -13.73 -1.63
N LEU A 64 14.27 -12.42 -1.81
CA LEU A 64 14.49 -11.76 -3.10
C LEU A 64 15.95 -11.79 -3.59
N GLN A 65 16.91 -12.11 -2.71
CA GLN A 65 18.33 -12.25 -3.06
C GLN A 65 18.73 -13.70 -3.40
N THR A 66 17.79 -14.65 -3.30
CA THR A 66 18.04 -16.07 -3.60
C THR A 66 17.72 -16.43 -5.05
N GLU A 67 18.09 -17.63 -5.46
CA GLU A 67 17.70 -18.20 -6.76
C GLU A 67 16.18 -18.38 -6.88
N ASP A 68 15.49 -18.55 -5.76
CA ASP A 68 14.02 -18.63 -5.68
C ASP A 68 13.32 -17.26 -5.66
N SER A 69 13.99 -16.18 -6.03
CA SER A 69 13.46 -14.81 -6.02
C SER A 69 12.12 -14.66 -6.74
N GLY A 70 11.88 -15.44 -7.80
CA GLY A 70 10.62 -15.47 -8.52
C GLY A 70 9.44 -15.91 -7.65
N THR A 71 9.63 -16.91 -6.79
CA THR A 71 8.60 -17.38 -5.83
C THR A 71 8.29 -16.31 -4.80
N TYR A 72 9.31 -15.66 -4.23
CA TYR A 72 9.14 -14.57 -3.28
C TYR A 72 8.45 -13.36 -3.90
N THR A 73 8.82 -13.00 -5.13
CA THR A 73 8.17 -11.91 -5.87
C THR A 73 6.68 -12.21 -6.09
N ALA A 74 6.34 -13.43 -6.50
CA ALA A 74 4.95 -13.83 -6.68
C ALA A 74 4.16 -13.81 -5.37
N GLU A 75 4.74 -14.27 -4.26
CA GLU A 75 4.11 -14.24 -2.94
C GLU A 75 3.86 -12.79 -2.47
N ILE A 76 4.87 -11.92 -2.57
CA ILE A 76 4.76 -10.50 -2.20
C ILE A 76 3.65 -9.83 -3.03
N THR A 77 3.66 -10.01 -4.35
CA THR A 77 2.67 -9.45 -5.26
C THR A 77 1.26 -9.94 -4.90
N ALA A 78 1.09 -11.23 -4.65
CA ALA A 78 -0.20 -11.80 -4.28
C ALA A 78 -0.69 -11.29 -2.91
N ARG A 79 0.18 -11.13 -1.92
CA ARG A 79 -0.16 -10.55 -0.61
C ARG A 79 -0.53 -9.08 -0.74
N TYR A 80 0.25 -8.30 -1.49
CA TYR A 80 -0.03 -6.90 -1.76
C TYR A 80 -1.40 -6.75 -2.41
N ALA A 81 -1.67 -7.45 -3.51
CA ALA A 81 -2.95 -7.38 -4.20
C ALA A 81 -4.14 -7.76 -3.31
N ARG A 82 -3.98 -8.72 -2.39
CA ARG A 82 -5.03 -9.11 -1.43
C ARG A 82 -5.27 -8.07 -0.33
N SER A 83 -4.28 -7.24 -0.02
CA SER A 83 -4.34 -6.25 1.06
C SER A 83 -4.78 -4.87 0.60
N LEU A 84 -4.99 -4.67 -0.70
CA LEU A 84 -5.38 -3.37 -1.24
C LEU A 84 -6.75 -2.94 -0.74
N PHE A 85 -6.84 -1.68 -0.33
CA PHE A 85 -8.10 -1.03 0.02
C PHE A 85 -9.04 -0.98 -1.19
N ARG A 86 -10.34 -1.22 -0.98
CA ARG A 86 -11.35 -1.24 -2.04
C ARG A 86 -11.03 -2.20 -3.19
N ARG A 87 -10.42 -3.33 -2.87
CA ARG A 87 -10.03 -4.36 -3.83
C ARG A 87 -11.20 -4.95 -4.63
N ARG A 88 -12.41 -4.91 -4.08
CA ARG A 88 -13.60 -5.53 -4.70
C ARG A 88 -14.70 -4.50 -4.87
N GLY A 89 -15.45 -4.65 -5.96
CA GLY A 89 -16.62 -3.82 -6.24
C GLY A 89 -16.27 -2.43 -6.79
N PHE A 90 -17.30 -1.73 -7.19
CA PHE A 90 -17.19 -0.34 -7.64
C PHE A 90 -17.26 0.60 -6.45
N HIS A 91 -16.44 1.63 -6.47
CA HIS A 91 -16.33 2.63 -5.41
C HIS A 91 -16.16 4.02 -6.01
N PRO A 92 -16.57 5.07 -5.29
CA PRO A 92 -16.40 6.44 -5.75
C PRO A 92 -14.93 6.89 -5.65
N TYR A 93 -14.47 7.50 -6.73
CA TYR A 93 -13.16 8.14 -6.88
C TYR A 93 -13.31 9.54 -7.45
N GLU A 94 -12.27 10.35 -7.35
CA GLU A 94 -12.19 11.67 -7.95
C GLU A 94 -10.81 11.89 -8.59
N ASP A 95 -10.79 12.36 -9.83
CA ASP A 95 -9.60 12.77 -10.57
C ASP A 95 -9.75 14.20 -11.09
N ALA A 96 -8.84 14.68 -11.94
CA ALA A 96 -8.89 16.00 -12.55
C ALA A 96 -10.15 16.23 -13.41
N GLY A 97 -10.80 15.16 -13.89
CA GLY A 97 -12.05 15.21 -14.67
C GLY A 97 -13.30 15.17 -13.79
N GLY A 98 -13.17 15.00 -12.48
CA GLY A 98 -14.27 14.95 -11.52
C GLY A 98 -14.52 13.58 -10.91
N LYS A 99 -15.69 13.41 -10.31
CA LYS A 99 -16.07 12.18 -9.59
C LYS A 99 -16.56 11.10 -10.56
N PHE A 100 -16.14 9.88 -10.31
CA PHE A 100 -16.55 8.71 -11.07
C PHE A 100 -16.59 7.46 -10.18
N SER A 101 -17.27 6.42 -10.65
CA SER A 101 -17.34 5.11 -10.02
C SER A 101 -16.45 4.14 -10.78
N ALA A 102 -15.61 3.40 -10.06
CA ALA A 102 -14.70 2.44 -10.67
C ALA A 102 -14.35 1.29 -9.73
N ARG A 103 -13.86 0.20 -10.29
CA ARG A 103 -13.27 -0.92 -9.55
C ARG A 103 -11.77 -1.01 -9.79
N LEU A 104 -11.04 -1.44 -8.78
CA LEU A 104 -9.63 -1.70 -8.91
C LEU A 104 -9.40 -2.96 -9.73
N LEU A 105 -8.67 -2.85 -10.83
CA LEU A 105 -8.21 -3.99 -11.62
C LEU A 105 -6.88 -4.53 -11.11
N ARG A 106 -5.87 -3.66 -11.03
CA ARG A 106 -4.50 -4.03 -10.66
C ARG A 106 -3.67 -2.81 -10.27
N VAL A 107 -2.54 -3.07 -9.67
CA VAL A 107 -1.44 -2.11 -9.53
C VAL A 107 -0.26 -2.67 -10.31
N GLU A 108 0.29 -1.87 -11.21
CA GLU A 108 1.45 -2.25 -12.03
C GLU A 108 2.74 -2.25 -11.20
N GLN A 109 3.81 -2.85 -11.73
CA GLN A 109 5.10 -2.94 -11.03
C GLN A 109 5.73 -1.57 -10.76
N ASP A 110 5.44 -0.58 -11.59
CA ASP A 110 5.90 0.81 -11.42
C ASP A 110 5.01 1.62 -10.45
N GLY A 111 3.99 0.99 -9.88
CA GLY A 111 3.07 1.60 -8.92
C GLY A 111 1.86 2.29 -9.55
N ARG A 112 1.68 2.23 -10.87
CA ARG A 112 0.47 2.74 -11.53
C ARG A 112 -0.76 1.98 -11.03
N PHE A 113 -1.77 2.74 -10.64
CA PHE A 113 -3.05 2.27 -10.13
C PHE A 113 -4.05 2.21 -11.28
N VAL A 114 -4.49 1.00 -11.65
CA VAL A 114 -5.38 0.79 -12.80
C VAL A 114 -6.78 0.50 -12.32
N LEU A 115 -7.69 1.39 -12.67
CA LEU A 115 -9.12 1.31 -12.39
C LEU A 115 -9.91 1.03 -13.67
N GLU A 116 -11.04 0.36 -13.55
CA GLU A 116 -12.03 0.21 -14.61
C GLU A 116 -13.31 0.94 -14.20
N ASP A 117 -13.75 1.89 -15.01
CA ASP A 117 -15.00 2.61 -14.76
C ASP A 117 -16.25 1.77 -15.18
N GLU A 118 -17.45 2.27 -14.86
CA GLU A 118 -18.71 1.56 -15.14
C GLU A 118 -18.98 1.33 -16.63
N ASN A 119 -18.27 2.03 -17.50
CA ASN A 119 -18.35 1.86 -18.96
C ASN A 119 -17.33 0.84 -19.48
N GLY A 120 -16.57 0.18 -18.61
CA GLY A 120 -15.50 -0.76 -18.97
C GLY A 120 -14.23 -0.09 -19.46
N LYS A 121 -14.07 1.22 -19.28
CA LYS A 121 -12.86 1.94 -19.67
C LYS A 121 -11.80 1.83 -18.59
N GLU A 122 -10.61 1.37 -18.95
CA GLU A 122 -9.44 1.42 -18.07
C GLU A 122 -8.91 2.85 -17.94
N ARG A 123 -8.57 3.21 -16.68
CA ARG A 123 -7.98 4.49 -16.29
C ARG A 123 -6.74 4.20 -15.48
N GLU A 124 -5.62 4.79 -15.85
CA GLU A 124 -4.33 4.61 -15.20
C GLU A 124 -3.93 5.89 -14.46
N TYR A 125 -3.44 5.71 -13.23
CA TYR A 125 -3.09 6.83 -12.36
C TYR A 125 -1.73 6.60 -11.69
N LEU A 126 -0.93 7.65 -11.67
CA LEU A 126 0.24 7.75 -10.80
C LEU A 126 -0.18 8.20 -9.39
N PHE A 127 0.76 8.20 -8.47
CA PHE A 127 0.53 8.60 -7.09
C PHE A 127 -0.06 10.02 -7.01
N LYS A 128 -1.18 10.18 -6.29
CA LYS A 128 -1.96 11.41 -6.08
C LYS A 128 -2.76 11.92 -7.28
N GLU A 129 -2.80 11.24 -8.41
CA GLU A 129 -3.62 11.66 -9.55
C GLU A 129 -5.10 11.28 -9.40
N VAL A 130 -5.40 10.33 -8.52
CA VAL A 130 -6.76 9.93 -8.15
C VAL A 130 -6.92 9.91 -6.63
N GLN A 131 -8.09 10.31 -6.14
CA GLN A 131 -8.45 10.35 -4.74
C GLN A 131 -9.60 9.38 -4.44
N TYR A 132 -9.56 8.79 -3.24
CA TYR A 132 -10.67 8.04 -2.69
C TYR A 132 -11.70 9.01 -2.12
N ILE A 133 -12.97 8.86 -2.47
CA ILE A 133 -14.08 9.53 -1.79
C ILE A 133 -14.54 8.60 -0.66
N ILE A 134 -14.25 8.96 0.57
CA ILE A 134 -14.54 8.16 1.78
C ILE A 134 -15.81 8.70 2.44
#